data_ed7d7ac7c2a96fabed22b88820c51217
#
_entry.id   ed7d7ac7c2a96fabed22b88820c51217
#
_cell.length_a   1.000
_cell.length_b   1.000
_cell.length_c   1.000
_cell.angle_alpha   90.00
_cell.angle_beta   90.00
_cell.angle_gamma   90.00
#
_symmetry.space_group_name_H-M   'P 1'
#
loop_
_entity.id
_entity.type
_entity.pdbx_description
1 polymer ?
#
loop_
_entity_poly.entity_id
_entity_poly.type
_entity_poly.pdbx_seq_one_letter_code
_entity_poly.pdbx_strand_id
1 'polypeptide(L)'
;MRGYDGAPPRRAKYLRDALHGSIVVEPHEIPFVDAPLFQRLRGILQTGPVYLTYPSARHSRFEHALGVLHLAGRMVARLADLAHPSLPAEHRRAVRLAGLLHDIGHGVFSHSSEKVMVATPLLAAQLDPALPGHQPHEKVGALLLRSAPLRRLFEQADVDADAVVALITGDHAGVRAHGLPPYLAGVISGPIDADKLDYFARDSLFSGVPAILDYDRLLQSLAIGEPGIQLSMAGAGELEKLLFNRITMYHALYNHHKVQTADCMIQGAVEAIVGPAFGAAPASDGLLAVVADSPEGSAQTLDFRRVIDFLRLSDEALLHAPSGDPYVSDVLQRLRTRRLLQRAFVLQRDTVAAIDDDTYLDFAEAVRRSADLVRQRIFERLRESVPTLHPGDVWVRPSVVPRVSDTDVIATTPGDATRHPTIFSGWNPDLADRRVTNPVQRNYLLYKAPIYVFAPPDHLAVAERAATSVLREQFDCLLPRVTFVPRPRG
;
A
#
# COMPACT_ATOMS: atom_id res chain seq x y z
N MET A 1 24.80 13.15 -14.73
CA MET A 1 23.89 12.53 -15.73
C MET A 1 24.45 12.79 -17.11
N ARG A 2 24.89 11.76 -17.81
CA ARG A 2 24.99 11.89 -19.27
C ARG A 2 23.55 11.83 -19.77
N GLY A 3 23.09 12.93 -20.38
CA GLY A 3 21.71 13.05 -20.86
C GLY A 3 21.39 11.91 -21.84
N TYR A 4 20.18 11.42 -21.75
CA TYR A 4 19.59 10.56 -22.78
C TYR A 4 19.27 11.45 -23.98
N ASP A 5 20.30 11.89 -24.72
CA ASP A 5 20.18 12.74 -25.92
C ASP A 5 19.94 11.89 -27.20
N GLY A 6 19.58 10.63 -27.03
CA GLY A 6 19.31 9.72 -28.15
C GLY A 6 17.86 9.79 -28.61
N ALA A 7 17.66 9.76 -29.94
CA ALA A 7 16.33 9.55 -30.50
C ALA A 7 15.69 8.27 -29.89
N PRO A 8 14.36 8.25 -29.65
CA PRO A 8 13.71 7.08 -29.06
C PRO A 8 14.01 5.82 -29.87
N PRO A 9 14.19 4.67 -29.20
CA PRO A 9 14.49 3.42 -29.87
C PRO A 9 13.42 3.09 -30.90
N ARG A 10 13.83 2.67 -32.10
CA ARG A 10 12.92 2.43 -33.23
C ARG A 10 12.11 1.13 -33.11
N ARG A 11 12.42 0.27 -32.12
CA ARG A 11 11.78 -1.05 -31.97
C ARG A 11 11.37 -1.28 -30.52
N ALA A 12 10.22 -1.93 -30.32
CA ALA A 12 9.78 -2.41 -29.00
C ALA A 12 10.80 -3.38 -28.38
N LYS A 13 10.89 -3.37 -27.05
CA LYS A 13 11.62 -4.38 -26.27
C LYS A 13 10.63 -5.39 -25.70
N TYR A 14 11.09 -6.63 -25.52
CA TYR A 14 10.33 -7.70 -24.87
C TYR A 14 11.03 -8.06 -23.57
N LEU A 15 10.34 -7.90 -22.46
CA LEU A 15 10.82 -8.27 -21.13
C LEU A 15 10.13 -9.56 -20.67
N ARG A 16 10.92 -10.50 -20.14
CA ARG A 16 10.36 -11.73 -19.59
C ARG A 16 9.89 -11.50 -18.16
N ASP A 17 8.64 -11.79 -17.88
CA ASP A 17 8.00 -11.69 -16.58
C ASP A 17 7.48 -13.06 -16.12
N ALA A 18 7.56 -13.32 -14.81
CA ALA A 18 7.17 -14.61 -14.24
C ALA A 18 5.65 -14.85 -14.29
N LEU A 19 4.85 -13.78 -14.21
CA LEU A 19 3.39 -13.84 -14.19
C LEU A 19 2.79 -13.72 -15.60
N HIS A 20 3.24 -12.70 -16.35
CA HIS A 20 2.63 -12.33 -17.64
C HIS A 20 3.38 -12.90 -18.88
N GLY A 21 4.47 -13.64 -18.66
CA GLY A 21 5.26 -14.19 -19.76
C GLY A 21 6.10 -13.12 -20.46
N SER A 22 5.71 -12.65 -21.64
CA SER A 22 6.45 -11.61 -22.36
C SER A 22 5.68 -10.29 -22.34
N ILE A 23 6.26 -9.29 -21.69
CA ILE A 23 5.75 -7.93 -21.64
C ILE A 23 6.39 -7.12 -22.78
N VAL A 24 5.55 -6.48 -23.58
CA VAL A 24 6.00 -5.56 -24.65
C VAL A 24 6.13 -4.17 -24.05
N VAL A 25 7.35 -3.62 -24.17
CA VAL A 25 7.65 -2.20 -23.87
C VAL A 25 7.80 -1.48 -25.19
N GLU A 26 6.92 -0.55 -25.45
CA GLU A 26 6.90 0.19 -26.72
C GLU A 26 8.04 1.23 -26.79
N PRO A 27 8.42 1.68 -28.01
CA PRO A 27 9.58 2.57 -28.18
C PRO A 27 9.51 3.85 -27.33
N HIS A 28 8.35 4.43 -27.17
CA HIS A 28 8.14 5.65 -26.37
C HIS A 28 8.17 5.42 -24.85
N GLU A 29 7.99 4.16 -24.39
CA GLU A 29 8.02 3.76 -22.98
C GLU A 29 9.45 3.42 -22.51
N ILE A 30 10.32 3.00 -23.42
CA ILE A 30 11.67 2.56 -23.09
C ILE A 30 12.48 3.62 -22.34
N PRO A 31 12.47 4.93 -22.72
CA PRO A 31 13.18 5.96 -21.98
C PRO A 31 12.74 6.08 -20.51
N PHE A 32 11.47 5.85 -20.20
CA PHE A 32 10.96 5.85 -18.84
C PHE A 32 11.44 4.61 -18.07
N VAL A 33 11.39 3.44 -18.69
CA VAL A 33 11.90 2.20 -18.09
C VAL A 33 13.40 2.31 -17.80
N ASP A 34 14.18 2.86 -18.73
CA ASP A 34 15.63 3.00 -18.60
C ASP A 34 16.03 4.19 -17.69
N ALA A 35 15.08 5.03 -17.25
CA ALA A 35 15.36 6.17 -16.36
C ALA A 35 15.84 5.69 -14.97
N PRO A 36 16.91 6.29 -14.40
CA PRO A 36 17.42 5.90 -13.07
C PRO A 36 16.34 5.94 -11.99
N LEU A 37 15.43 6.91 -12.06
CA LEU A 37 14.31 7.06 -11.14
C LEU A 37 13.36 5.85 -11.18
N PHE A 38 13.13 5.25 -12.33
CA PHE A 38 12.33 4.03 -12.46
C PHE A 38 13.16 2.79 -12.08
N GLN A 39 14.42 2.72 -12.50
CA GLN A 39 15.30 1.59 -12.20
C GLN A 39 15.52 1.37 -10.70
N ARG A 40 15.49 2.43 -9.88
CA ARG A 40 15.58 2.29 -8.41
C ARG A 40 14.48 1.40 -7.79
N LEU A 41 13.32 1.26 -8.45
CA LEU A 41 12.22 0.41 -7.99
C LEU A 41 12.62 -1.07 -7.90
N ARG A 42 13.71 -1.50 -8.54
CA ARG A 42 14.30 -2.84 -8.36
C ARG A 42 14.79 -3.09 -6.93
N GLY A 43 15.15 -2.03 -6.21
CA GLY A 43 15.60 -2.08 -4.82
C GLY A 43 14.49 -1.90 -3.79
N ILE A 44 13.23 -1.74 -4.23
CA ILE A 44 12.07 -1.57 -3.37
C ILE A 44 11.15 -2.77 -3.52
N LEU A 45 11.01 -3.56 -2.46
CA LEU A 45 10.16 -4.75 -2.46
C LEU A 45 8.69 -4.36 -2.46
N GLN A 46 7.89 -5.04 -3.30
CA GLN A 46 6.43 -4.80 -3.42
C GLN A 46 5.73 -4.98 -2.08
N THR A 47 6.05 -6.06 -1.39
CA THR A 47 5.40 -6.46 -0.13
C THR A 47 6.22 -6.10 1.12
N GLY A 48 7.29 -5.29 0.98
CA GLY A 48 8.15 -4.88 2.09
C GLY A 48 8.73 -6.07 2.85
N PRO A 49 8.54 -6.20 4.20
CA PRO A 49 9.20 -7.22 5.01
C PRO A 49 8.55 -8.62 4.93
N VAL A 50 7.61 -8.85 4.03
CA VAL A 50 6.88 -10.14 3.90
C VAL A 50 7.83 -11.31 3.71
N TYR A 51 8.97 -11.12 3.03
CA TYR A 51 9.98 -12.16 2.80
C TYR A 51 10.57 -12.75 4.09
N LEU A 52 10.49 -12.06 5.21
CA LEU A 52 10.91 -12.60 6.52
C LEU A 52 10.00 -13.74 7.00
N THR A 53 8.82 -13.89 6.41
CA THR A 53 7.86 -14.94 6.72
C THR A 53 7.60 -15.84 5.51
N TYR A 54 7.55 -15.25 4.32
CA TYR A 54 7.36 -15.91 3.02
C TYR A 54 8.62 -15.71 2.16
N PRO A 55 9.64 -16.58 2.29
CA PRO A 55 10.99 -16.28 1.77
C PRO A 55 11.08 -15.97 0.29
N SER A 56 10.15 -16.48 -0.52
CA SER A 56 10.07 -16.26 -1.96
C SER A 56 9.42 -14.92 -2.34
N ALA A 57 8.74 -14.23 -1.41
CA ALA A 57 8.07 -12.94 -1.66
C ALA A 57 9.10 -11.80 -1.67
N ARG A 58 9.96 -11.79 -2.71
CA ARG A 58 11.05 -10.83 -2.92
C ARG A 58 10.93 -10.05 -4.23
N HIS A 59 9.79 -10.14 -4.92
CA HIS A 59 9.54 -9.35 -6.12
C HIS A 59 9.51 -7.86 -5.79
N SER A 60 10.00 -7.09 -6.73
CA SER A 60 10.17 -5.65 -6.58
C SER A 60 9.01 -4.87 -7.20
N ARG A 61 8.92 -3.59 -6.86
CA ARG A 61 7.98 -2.66 -7.52
C ARG A 61 8.30 -2.46 -8.99
N PHE A 62 9.52 -2.73 -9.41
CA PHE A 62 9.89 -2.69 -10.82
C PHE A 62 9.15 -3.74 -11.65
N GLU A 63 9.12 -5.00 -11.20
CA GLU A 63 8.40 -6.07 -11.90
C GLU A 63 6.89 -5.83 -11.87
N HIS A 64 6.37 -5.38 -10.73
CA HIS A 64 4.98 -5.00 -10.58
C HIS A 64 4.58 -3.89 -11.55
N ALA A 65 5.31 -2.79 -11.61
CA ALA A 65 5.03 -1.67 -12.52
C ALA A 65 5.03 -2.08 -14.00
N LEU A 66 5.89 -3.02 -14.39
CA LEU A 66 5.86 -3.62 -15.74
C LEU A 66 4.61 -4.48 -15.95
N GLY A 67 4.17 -5.23 -14.94
CA GLY A 67 2.92 -5.98 -14.97
C GLY A 67 1.70 -5.08 -15.11
N VAL A 68 1.68 -3.97 -14.37
CA VAL A 68 0.62 -2.96 -14.48
C VAL A 68 0.61 -2.29 -15.86
N LEU A 69 1.77 -1.94 -16.41
CA LEU A 69 1.89 -1.49 -17.81
C LEU A 69 1.22 -2.48 -18.77
N HIS A 70 1.51 -3.78 -18.62
CA HIS A 70 0.96 -4.84 -19.46
C HIS A 70 -0.56 -4.94 -19.34
N LEU A 71 -1.08 -5.01 -18.12
CA LEU A 71 -2.52 -5.12 -17.87
C LEU A 71 -3.28 -3.86 -18.28
N ALA A 72 -2.74 -2.67 -18.01
CA ALA A 72 -3.30 -1.41 -18.46
C ALA A 72 -3.41 -1.36 -20.00
N GLY A 73 -2.38 -1.87 -20.70
CA GLY A 73 -2.41 -2.01 -22.15
C GLY A 73 -3.52 -2.96 -22.64
N ARG A 74 -3.74 -4.08 -21.96
CA ARG A 74 -4.82 -5.04 -22.28
C ARG A 74 -6.19 -4.44 -21.98
N MET A 75 -6.35 -3.77 -20.84
CA MET A 75 -7.61 -3.12 -20.46
C MET A 75 -7.98 -2.02 -21.44
N VAL A 76 -7.04 -1.10 -21.76
CA VAL A 76 -7.33 0.00 -22.69
C VAL A 76 -7.59 -0.49 -24.10
N ALA A 77 -6.97 -1.58 -24.55
CA ALA A 77 -7.28 -2.21 -25.83
C ALA A 77 -8.73 -2.71 -25.86
N ARG A 78 -9.16 -3.42 -24.80
CA ARG A 78 -10.54 -3.88 -24.67
C ARG A 78 -11.55 -2.74 -24.61
N LEU A 79 -11.22 -1.66 -23.88
CA LEU A 79 -12.09 -0.47 -23.81
C LEU A 79 -12.17 0.26 -25.15
N ALA A 80 -11.09 0.26 -25.94
CA ALA A 80 -11.10 0.81 -27.29
C ALA A 80 -12.06 0.07 -28.25
N ASP A 81 -12.20 -1.25 -28.09
CA ASP A 81 -13.16 -2.05 -28.86
C ASP A 81 -14.63 -1.71 -28.49
N LEU A 82 -14.85 -1.26 -27.25
CA LEU A 82 -16.17 -0.89 -26.73
C LEU A 82 -16.54 0.58 -27.01
N ALA A 83 -15.53 1.45 -27.15
CA ALA A 83 -15.73 2.88 -27.31
C ALA A 83 -16.13 3.25 -28.75
N HIS A 84 -17.12 4.14 -28.88
CA HIS A 84 -17.50 4.74 -30.15
C HIS A 84 -17.47 6.27 -30.03
N PRO A 85 -16.57 6.99 -30.71
CA PRO A 85 -15.49 6.51 -31.60
C PRO A 85 -14.35 5.79 -30.85
N SER A 86 -13.50 5.06 -31.58
CA SER A 86 -12.37 4.33 -30.99
C SER A 86 -11.36 5.28 -30.33
N LEU A 87 -10.74 4.84 -29.25
CA LEU A 87 -9.75 5.64 -28.49
C LEU A 87 -8.54 6.03 -29.34
N PRO A 88 -8.14 7.31 -29.37
CA PRO A 88 -6.91 7.77 -30.00
C PRO A 88 -5.65 7.07 -29.46
N ALA A 89 -4.59 7.01 -30.28
CA ALA A 89 -3.35 6.36 -29.88
C ALA A 89 -2.66 7.05 -28.70
N GLU A 90 -2.74 8.38 -28.62
CA GLU A 90 -2.21 9.18 -27.50
C GLU A 90 -2.89 8.83 -26.17
N HIS A 91 -4.20 8.59 -26.14
CA HIS A 91 -4.90 8.17 -24.93
C HIS A 91 -4.41 6.79 -24.45
N ARG A 92 -4.20 5.86 -25.38
CA ARG A 92 -3.64 4.53 -25.04
C ARG A 92 -2.23 4.63 -24.50
N ARG A 93 -1.38 5.52 -25.07
CA ARG A 93 -0.03 5.79 -24.56
C ARG A 93 -0.07 6.36 -23.15
N ALA A 94 -0.94 7.35 -22.89
CA ALA A 94 -1.08 7.96 -21.58
C ALA A 94 -1.49 6.94 -20.50
N VAL A 95 -2.47 6.07 -20.78
CA VAL A 95 -2.92 5.01 -19.85
C VAL A 95 -1.80 4.00 -19.57
N ARG A 96 -1.06 3.57 -20.60
CA ARG A 96 0.05 2.64 -20.41
C ARG A 96 1.19 3.25 -19.59
N LEU A 97 1.56 4.52 -19.85
CA LEU A 97 2.54 5.25 -19.05
C LEU A 97 2.04 5.50 -17.62
N ALA A 98 0.75 5.76 -17.42
CA ALA A 98 0.18 5.85 -16.08
C ALA A 98 0.34 4.52 -15.32
N GLY A 99 0.07 3.38 -15.96
CA GLY A 99 0.32 2.06 -15.36
C GLY A 99 1.79 1.80 -15.04
N LEU A 100 2.73 2.22 -15.90
CA LEU A 100 4.16 2.08 -15.66
C LEU A 100 4.64 2.92 -14.48
N LEU A 101 4.10 4.12 -14.31
CA LEU A 101 4.66 5.15 -13.43
C LEU A 101 3.87 5.37 -12.14
N HIS A 102 2.76 4.63 -11.91
CA HIS A 102 1.87 4.84 -10.75
C HIS A 102 2.61 4.73 -9.41
N ASP A 103 3.57 3.82 -9.30
CA ASP A 103 4.34 3.52 -8.10
C ASP A 103 5.67 4.27 -7.97
N ILE A 104 5.98 5.20 -8.90
CA ILE A 104 7.29 5.87 -8.98
C ILE A 104 7.63 6.67 -7.70
N GLY A 105 6.63 7.08 -6.95
CA GLY A 105 6.80 7.85 -5.71
C GLY A 105 7.05 7.01 -4.45
N HIS A 106 6.99 5.69 -4.51
CA HIS A 106 7.30 4.86 -3.34
C HIS A 106 8.76 4.95 -2.93
N GLY A 107 8.98 5.11 -1.63
CA GLY A 107 10.29 5.09 -0.99
C GLY A 107 10.63 3.73 -0.38
N VAL A 108 11.73 3.70 0.37
CA VAL A 108 12.23 2.52 1.09
C VAL A 108 11.16 1.92 1.99
N PHE A 109 11.00 0.60 1.94
CA PHE A 109 9.94 -0.15 2.63
C PHE A 109 8.51 0.38 2.40
N SER A 110 8.30 1.09 1.30
CA SER A 110 6.97 1.45 0.79
C SER A 110 6.05 2.01 1.88
N HIS A 111 4.92 1.37 2.13
CA HIS A 111 3.91 1.84 3.09
C HIS A 111 4.39 1.92 4.55
N SER A 112 5.46 1.20 4.95
CA SER A 112 6.01 1.34 6.31
C SER A 112 6.59 2.73 6.53
N SER A 113 7.34 3.26 5.56
CA SER A 113 7.89 4.62 5.61
C SER A 113 6.81 5.70 5.45
N GLU A 114 5.81 5.47 4.62
CA GLU A 114 4.71 6.41 4.40
C GLU A 114 3.91 6.70 5.67
N LYS A 115 3.71 5.69 6.52
CA LYS A 115 3.05 5.88 7.82
C LYS A 115 3.82 6.88 8.70
N VAL A 116 5.15 6.81 8.68
CA VAL A 116 6.00 7.77 9.40
C VAL A 116 5.97 9.15 8.76
N MET A 117 5.93 9.23 7.42
CA MET A 117 5.79 10.52 6.73
C MET A 117 4.51 11.25 7.14
N VAL A 118 3.38 10.55 7.23
CA VAL A 118 2.09 11.14 7.63
C VAL A 118 2.05 11.46 9.12
N ALA A 119 2.63 10.61 9.97
CA ALA A 119 2.65 10.80 11.42
C ALA A 119 3.61 11.90 11.88
N THR A 120 4.60 12.28 11.06
CA THR A 120 5.61 13.28 11.41
C THR A 120 5.22 14.65 10.85
N PRO A 121 4.90 15.66 11.69
CA PRO A 121 4.38 16.95 11.23
C PRO A 121 5.26 17.64 10.18
N LEU A 122 6.58 17.57 10.32
CA LEU A 122 7.54 18.14 9.37
C LEU A 122 7.46 17.50 7.98
N LEU A 123 7.33 16.18 7.92
CA LEU A 123 7.22 15.43 6.65
C LEU A 123 5.81 15.58 6.07
N ALA A 124 4.79 15.51 6.93
CA ALA A 124 3.40 15.69 6.52
C ALA A 124 3.16 17.08 5.88
N ALA A 125 3.80 18.13 6.39
CA ALA A 125 3.73 19.48 5.83
C ALA A 125 4.34 19.57 4.40
N GLN A 126 5.24 18.65 4.02
CA GLN A 126 5.81 18.58 2.69
C GLN A 126 4.89 17.85 1.68
N LEU A 127 3.90 17.11 2.18
CA LEU A 127 2.87 16.45 1.41
C LEU A 127 1.66 17.39 1.25
N ASP A 128 1.88 18.56 0.64
CA ASP A 128 0.86 19.61 0.47
C ASP A 128 -0.50 19.02 0.09
N PRO A 129 -1.60 19.37 0.79
CA PRO A 129 -2.95 18.97 0.40
C PRO A 129 -3.35 19.35 -1.03
N ALA A 130 -2.74 20.39 -1.60
CA ALA A 130 -2.96 20.80 -2.99
C ALA A 130 -2.28 19.87 -4.02
N LEU A 131 -1.33 19.01 -3.60
CA LEU A 131 -0.76 18.03 -4.50
C LEU A 131 -1.79 16.94 -4.86
N PRO A 132 -1.86 16.56 -6.14
CA PRO A 132 -2.72 15.44 -6.55
C PRO A 132 -2.37 14.16 -5.83
N GLY A 133 -3.39 13.36 -5.50
CA GLY A 133 -3.23 12.06 -4.86
C GLY A 133 -3.72 12.02 -3.41
N HIS A 134 -4.10 10.81 -2.99
CA HIS A 134 -4.62 10.51 -1.66
C HIS A 134 -3.55 9.95 -0.74
N GLN A 135 -2.61 9.19 -1.32
CA GLN A 135 -1.53 8.54 -0.59
C GLN A 135 -0.20 9.32 -0.72
N PRO A 136 0.72 9.20 0.24
CA PRO A 136 2.02 9.88 0.17
C PRO A 136 2.79 9.60 -1.13
N HIS A 137 2.87 8.35 -1.57
CA HIS A 137 3.56 7.99 -2.81
C HIS A 137 2.92 8.59 -4.06
N GLU A 138 1.59 8.74 -4.11
CA GLU A 138 0.91 9.40 -5.22
C GLU A 138 1.30 10.87 -5.31
N LYS A 139 1.34 11.59 -4.16
CA LYS A 139 1.77 12.99 -4.08
C LYS A 139 3.23 13.16 -4.49
N VAL A 140 4.11 12.31 -3.97
CA VAL A 140 5.53 12.29 -4.36
C VAL A 140 5.68 11.94 -5.84
N GLY A 141 4.92 10.96 -6.33
CA GLY A 141 4.85 10.58 -7.74
C GLY A 141 4.47 11.77 -8.64
N ALA A 142 3.42 12.50 -8.27
CA ALA A 142 3.00 13.69 -9.01
C ALA A 142 4.09 14.77 -9.09
N LEU A 143 4.83 15.00 -7.99
CA LEU A 143 5.99 15.90 -8.00
C LEU A 143 7.10 15.41 -8.95
N LEU A 144 7.41 14.11 -8.92
CA LEU A 144 8.43 13.51 -9.77
C LEU A 144 8.06 13.57 -11.25
N LEU A 145 6.82 13.23 -11.60
CA LEU A 145 6.33 13.23 -12.98
C LEU A 145 6.35 14.63 -13.60
N ARG A 146 6.12 15.66 -12.78
CA ARG A 146 6.20 17.08 -13.21
C ARG A 146 7.63 17.63 -13.24
N SER A 147 8.63 16.84 -12.83
CA SER A 147 10.03 17.28 -12.82
C SER A 147 10.57 17.48 -14.23
N ALA A 148 11.53 18.41 -14.38
CA ALA A 148 12.14 18.71 -15.69
C ALA A 148 12.72 17.48 -16.42
N PRO A 149 13.40 16.53 -15.75
CA PRO A 149 13.89 15.32 -16.42
C PRO A 149 12.78 14.45 -17.01
N LEU A 150 11.68 14.22 -16.25
CA LEU A 150 10.59 13.39 -16.74
C LEU A 150 9.68 14.12 -17.73
N ARG A 151 9.47 15.44 -17.59
CA ARG A 151 8.76 16.25 -18.60
C ARG A 151 9.36 16.10 -19.98
N ARG A 152 10.68 16.14 -20.10
CA ARG A 152 11.37 15.92 -21.40
C ARG A 152 11.04 14.56 -21.99
N LEU A 153 10.92 13.51 -21.18
CA LEU A 153 10.54 12.18 -21.66
C LEU A 153 9.09 12.16 -22.13
N PHE A 154 8.19 12.84 -21.42
CA PHE A 154 6.79 12.98 -21.82
C PHE A 154 6.64 13.74 -23.13
N GLU A 155 7.37 14.84 -23.31
CA GLU A 155 7.43 15.61 -24.57
C GLU A 155 7.93 14.72 -25.75
N GLN A 156 8.97 13.90 -25.53
CA GLN A 156 9.47 12.96 -26.55
C GLN A 156 8.48 11.83 -26.85
N ALA A 157 7.66 11.43 -25.88
CA ALA A 157 6.64 10.41 -26.04
C ALA A 157 5.32 10.96 -26.66
N ASP A 158 5.22 12.27 -26.83
CA ASP A 158 3.99 12.96 -27.24
C ASP A 158 2.81 12.60 -26.32
N VAL A 159 3.03 12.76 -24.98
CA VAL A 159 2.05 12.49 -23.93
C VAL A 159 2.08 13.62 -22.91
N ASP A 160 0.91 14.05 -22.47
CA ASP A 160 0.77 15.05 -21.42
C ASP A 160 1.03 14.44 -20.03
N ALA A 161 2.05 14.97 -19.33
CA ALA A 161 2.41 14.52 -17.99
C ALA A 161 1.31 14.74 -16.96
N ASP A 162 0.56 15.84 -17.05
CA ASP A 162 -0.53 16.16 -16.13
C ASP A 162 -1.75 15.27 -16.36
N ALA A 163 -1.99 14.84 -17.60
CA ALA A 163 -2.97 13.82 -17.92
C ALA A 163 -2.61 12.46 -17.26
N VAL A 164 -1.32 12.09 -17.30
CA VAL A 164 -0.84 10.86 -16.64
C VAL A 164 -0.98 10.96 -15.12
N VAL A 165 -0.67 12.11 -14.51
CA VAL A 165 -0.91 12.34 -13.08
C VAL A 165 -2.39 12.19 -12.73
N ALA A 166 -3.29 12.80 -13.51
CA ALA A 166 -4.73 12.70 -13.30
C ALA A 166 -5.26 11.25 -13.39
N LEU A 167 -4.71 10.44 -14.32
CA LEU A 167 -5.03 9.02 -14.44
C LEU A 167 -4.58 8.23 -13.20
N ILE A 168 -3.36 8.47 -12.71
CA ILE A 168 -2.80 7.79 -11.54
C ILE A 168 -3.61 8.11 -10.27
N THR A 169 -3.98 9.37 -10.09
CA THR A 169 -4.68 9.85 -8.89
C THR A 169 -6.19 9.63 -8.92
N GLY A 170 -6.73 9.09 -10.02
CA GLY A 170 -8.18 8.90 -10.17
C GLY A 170 -8.96 10.21 -10.29
N ASP A 171 -8.32 11.30 -10.68
CA ASP A 171 -8.98 12.59 -10.86
C ASP A 171 -9.77 12.63 -12.19
N HIS A 172 -11.01 12.17 -12.16
CA HIS A 172 -11.89 12.17 -13.32
C HIS A 172 -12.09 13.54 -13.95
N ALA A 173 -12.08 14.62 -13.14
CA ALA A 173 -12.22 15.99 -13.64
C ALA A 173 -10.94 16.44 -14.36
N GLY A 174 -9.78 16.14 -13.79
CA GLY A 174 -8.47 16.38 -14.41
C GLY A 174 -8.31 15.58 -15.71
N VAL A 175 -8.65 14.30 -15.71
CA VAL A 175 -8.62 13.46 -16.93
C VAL A 175 -9.44 14.08 -18.05
N ARG A 176 -10.65 14.57 -17.75
CA ARG A 176 -11.51 15.27 -18.72
C ARG A 176 -10.90 16.60 -19.17
N ALA A 177 -10.31 17.38 -18.27
CA ALA A 177 -9.68 18.66 -18.59
C ALA A 177 -8.51 18.51 -19.57
N HIS A 178 -7.81 17.37 -19.54
CA HIS A 178 -6.75 17.01 -20.46
C HIS A 178 -7.25 16.26 -21.73
N GLY A 179 -8.56 16.27 -22.00
CA GLY A 179 -9.15 15.73 -23.23
C GLY A 179 -9.33 14.23 -23.26
N LEU A 180 -9.08 13.51 -22.15
CA LEU A 180 -9.28 12.05 -22.09
C LEU A 180 -10.68 11.71 -21.57
N PRO A 181 -11.26 10.57 -22.01
CA PRO A 181 -12.48 10.05 -21.42
C PRO A 181 -12.29 9.73 -19.92
N PRO A 182 -13.14 10.25 -18.99
CA PRO A 182 -12.96 10.10 -17.55
C PRO A 182 -12.89 8.65 -17.06
N TYR A 183 -13.58 7.71 -17.75
CA TYR A 183 -13.56 6.30 -17.38
C TYR A 183 -12.15 5.67 -17.48
N LEU A 184 -11.22 6.27 -18.23
CA LEU A 184 -9.84 5.77 -18.34
C LEU A 184 -9.08 5.86 -17.01
N ALA A 185 -9.45 6.77 -16.10
CA ALA A 185 -8.89 6.78 -14.75
C ALA A 185 -9.10 5.44 -14.03
N GLY A 186 -10.24 4.79 -14.26
CA GLY A 186 -10.57 3.49 -13.66
C GLY A 186 -9.66 2.33 -14.10
N VAL A 187 -8.83 2.51 -15.14
CA VAL A 187 -7.82 1.50 -15.54
C VAL A 187 -6.70 1.43 -14.51
N ILE A 188 -6.35 2.56 -13.88
CA ILE A 188 -5.21 2.69 -12.96
C ILE A 188 -5.68 2.88 -11.51
N SER A 189 -6.76 3.61 -11.30
CA SER A 189 -7.29 3.95 -9.97
C SER A 189 -8.79 3.70 -9.93
N GLY A 190 -9.19 2.45 -9.92
CA GLY A 190 -10.57 2.01 -9.92
C GLY A 190 -10.83 0.84 -8.97
N PRO A 191 -12.08 0.38 -8.83
CA PRO A 191 -12.41 -0.82 -8.06
C PRO A 191 -11.74 -2.07 -8.62
N ILE A 192 -11.64 -2.17 -9.94
CA ILE A 192 -10.99 -3.25 -10.71
C ILE A 192 -10.01 -2.57 -11.66
N ASP A 193 -8.80 -2.34 -11.22
CA ASP A 193 -7.74 -1.69 -11.97
C ASP A 193 -6.56 -2.62 -12.24
N ALA A 194 -5.68 -2.18 -13.13
CA ALA A 194 -4.51 -2.94 -13.53
C ALA A 194 -3.54 -3.17 -12.36
N ASP A 195 -3.43 -2.21 -11.43
CA ASP A 195 -2.63 -2.32 -10.21
C ASP A 195 -3.11 -3.50 -9.35
N LYS A 196 -4.40 -3.51 -8.99
CA LYS A 196 -4.98 -4.58 -8.16
C LYS A 196 -4.88 -5.95 -8.82
N LEU A 197 -5.13 -6.00 -10.13
CA LEU A 197 -5.05 -7.25 -10.87
C LEU A 197 -3.62 -7.80 -10.88
N ASP A 198 -2.59 -6.96 -11.06
CA ASP A 198 -1.21 -7.43 -11.03
C ASP A 198 -0.78 -7.86 -9.64
N TYR A 199 -0.92 -6.98 -8.61
CA TYR A 199 -0.32 -7.32 -7.33
C TYR A 199 -0.98 -8.53 -6.65
N PHE A 200 -2.30 -8.74 -6.77
CA PHE A 200 -2.92 -9.93 -6.19
C PHE A 200 -2.35 -11.23 -6.76
N ALA A 201 -2.18 -11.31 -8.06
CA ALA A 201 -1.65 -12.51 -8.67
C ALA A 201 -0.12 -12.62 -8.49
N ARG A 202 0.60 -11.51 -8.53
CA ARG A 202 2.05 -11.49 -8.33
C ARG A 202 2.39 -11.85 -6.88
N ASP A 203 1.74 -11.24 -5.91
CA ASP A 203 1.93 -11.57 -4.49
C ASP A 203 1.55 -13.03 -4.19
N SER A 204 0.46 -13.53 -4.81
CA SER A 204 0.09 -14.95 -4.76
C SER A 204 1.19 -15.84 -5.29
N LEU A 205 1.70 -15.56 -6.49
CA LEU A 205 2.75 -16.34 -7.14
C LEU A 205 4.02 -16.41 -6.27
N PHE A 206 4.48 -15.28 -5.77
CA PHE A 206 5.72 -15.20 -5.01
C PHE A 206 5.58 -15.57 -3.53
N SER A 207 4.41 -15.43 -2.93
CA SER A 207 4.20 -15.89 -1.54
C SER A 207 3.81 -17.35 -1.43
N GLY A 208 3.26 -17.93 -2.50
CA GLY A 208 2.66 -19.27 -2.48
C GLY A 208 1.28 -19.32 -1.81
N VAL A 209 0.69 -18.17 -1.45
CA VAL A 209 -0.70 -18.08 -0.98
C VAL A 209 -1.63 -18.15 -2.19
N PRO A 210 -2.48 -19.20 -2.34
CA PRO A 210 -3.27 -19.37 -3.54
C PRO A 210 -4.28 -18.23 -3.78
N ALA A 211 -4.21 -17.61 -4.94
CA ALA A 211 -5.24 -16.71 -5.46
C ALA A 211 -5.45 -17.03 -6.94
N ILE A 212 -6.65 -17.44 -7.30
CA ILE A 212 -6.99 -17.84 -8.67
C ILE A 212 -7.86 -16.77 -9.30
N LEU A 213 -7.39 -16.21 -10.43
CA LEU A 213 -8.11 -15.20 -11.20
C LEU A 213 -8.01 -15.54 -12.69
N ASP A 214 -9.15 -15.57 -13.37
CA ASP A 214 -9.22 -15.67 -14.83
C ASP A 214 -9.21 -14.27 -15.43
N TYR A 215 -8.01 -13.79 -15.77
CA TYR A 215 -7.83 -12.48 -16.36
C TYR A 215 -8.58 -12.29 -17.67
N ASP A 216 -8.56 -13.30 -18.53
CA ASP A 216 -9.17 -13.20 -19.86
C ASP A 216 -10.67 -13.04 -19.74
N ARG A 217 -11.31 -13.82 -18.88
CA ARG A 217 -12.74 -13.72 -18.60
C ARG A 217 -13.10 -12.37 -17.97
N LEU A 218 -12.29 -11.89 -17.01
CA LEU A 218 -12.51 -10.61 -16.37
C LEU A 218 -12.39 -9.46 -17.37
N LEU A 219 -11.33 -9.45 -18.20
CA LEU A 219 -11.13 -8.43 -19.23
C LEU A 219 -12.23 -8.46 -20.31
N GLN A 220 -12.71 -9.65 -20.71
CA GLN A 220 -13.83 -9.78 -21.66
C GLN A 220 -15.13 -9.22 -21.10
N SER A 221 -15.30 -9.25 -19.78
CA SER A 221 -16.52 -8.74 -19.12
C SER A 221 -16.47 -7.23 -18.81
N LEU A 222 -15.37 -6.53 -19.13
CA LEU A 222 -15.29 -5.08 -18.97
C LEU A 222 -16.39 -4.37 -19.76
N ALA A 223 -16.98 -3.35 -19.14
CA ALA A 223 -17.98 -2.46 -19.71
C ALA A 223 -17.65 -1.00 -19.37
N ILE A 224 -18.09 -0.07 -20.20
CA ILE A 224 -18.00 1.36 -19.93
C ILE A 224 -19.34 1.79 -19.35
N GLY A 225 -19.33 2.43 -18.19
CA GLY A 225 -20.53 2.92 -17.51
C GLY A 225 -20.29 4.23 -16.77
N GLU A 226 -21.30 4.73 -16.12
CA GLU A 226 -21.21 5.86 -15.18
C GLU A 226 -21.17 5.27 -13.76
N PRO A 227 -20.17 5.60 -12.93
CA PRO A 227 -19.15 6.68 -13.13
C PRO A 227 -17.83 6.25 -13.79
N GLY A 228 -17.67 5.03 -14.31
CA GLY A 228 -16.38 4.60 -14.84
C GLY A 228 -16.39 3.21 -15.46
N ILE A 229 -15.34 2.41 -15.22
CA ILE A 229 -15.24 1.03 -15.67
C ILE A 229 -16.10 0.13 -14.79
N GLN A 230 -16.87 -0.72 -15.43
CA GLN A 230 -17.75 -1.69 -14.78
C GLN A 230 -17.51 -3.09 -15.36
N LEU A 231 -18.11 -4.10 -14.75
CA LEU A 231 -18.22 -5.46 -15.32
C LEU A 231 -19.66 -5.72 -15.75
N SER A 232 -19.81 -6.34 -16.89
CA SER A 232 -21.10 -6.93 -17.26
C SER A 232 -21.46 -8.06 -16.28
N MET A 233 -22.74 -8.45 -16.24
CA MET A 233 -23.22 -9.57 -15.41
C MET A 233 -22.43 -10.87 -15.60
N ALA A 234 -21.89 -11.10 -16.80
CA ALA A 234 -21.05 -12.26 -17.08
C ALA A 234 -19.74 -12.27 -16.24
N GLY A 235 -19.30 -11.11 -15.76
CA GLY A 235 -18.12 -10.96 -14.90
C GLY A 235 -18.39 -11.04 -13.39
N ALA A 236 -19.64 -11.13 -12.95
CA ALA A 236 -19.98 -11.09 -11.52
C ALA A 236 -19.26 -12.19 -10.71
N GLY A 237 -19.19 -13.41 -11.22
CA GLY A 237 -18.48 -14.50 -10.54
C GLY A 237 -16.97 -14.29 -10.46
N GLU A 238 -16.35 -13.60 -11.43
CA GLU A 238 -14.92 -13.26 -11.38
C GLU A 238 -14.67 -12.12 -10.39
N LEU A 239 -15.60 -11.17 -10.28
CA LEU A 239 -15.56 -10.14 -9.25
C LEU A 239 -15.59 -10.77 -7.85
N GLU A 240 -16.51 -11.68 -7.58
CA GLU A 240 -16.60 -12.36 -6.29
C GLU A 240 -15.31 -13.12 -5.95
N LYS A 241 -14.72 -13.83 -6.93
CA LYS A 241 -13.40 -14.48 -6.75
C LYS A 241 -12.31 -13.48 -6.41
N LEU A 242 -12.24 -12.32 -7.11
CA LEU A 242 -11.28 -11.27 -6.83
C LEU A 242 -11.41 -10.75 -5.38
N LEU A 243 -12.65 -10.53 -4.93
CA LEU A 243 -12.93 -10.05 -3.58
C LEU A 243 -12.57 -11.10 -2.51
N PHE A 244 -12.86 -12.38 -2.74
CA PHE A 244 -12.42 -13.48 -1.87
C PHE A 244 -10.90 -13.60 -1.81
N ASN A 245 -10.23 -13.54 -2.96
CA ASN A 245 -8.76 -13.54 -3.02
C ASN A 245 -8.20 -12.38 -2.20
N ARG A 246 -8.80 -11.19 -2.31
CA ARG A 246 -8.40 -10.02 -1.53
C ARG A 246 -8.47 -10.29 -0.02
N ILE A 247 -9.60 -10.79 0.46
CA ILE A 247 -9.78 -11.14 1.88
C ILE A 247 -8.75 -12.17 2.32
N THR A 248 -8.52 -13.20 1.49
CA THR A 248 -7.53 -14.26 1.77
C THR A 248 -6.12 -13.70 1.86
N MET A 249 -5.71 -12.87 0.91
CA MET A 249 -4.38 -12.24 0.91
C MET A 249 -4.18 -11.32 2.11
N TYR A 250 -5.21 -10.52 2.46
CA TYR A 250 -5.15 -9.68 3.65
C TYR A 250 -4.97 -10.51 4.92
N HIS A 251 -5.72 -11.58 5.08
CA HIS A 251 -5.62 -12.44 6.27
C HIS A 251 -4.32 -13.23 6.32
N ALA A 252 -3.98 -13.92 5.25
CA ALA A 252 -2.84 -14.85 5.22
C ALA A 252 -1.50 -14.14 5.10
N LEU A 253 -1.41 -13.06 4.30
CA LEU A 253 -0.15 -12.41 3.94
C LEU A 253 0.03 -11.08 4.67
N TYR A 254 -0.78 -10.05 4.34
CA TYR A 254 -0.53 -8.68 4.81
C TYR A 254 -0.79 -8.50 6.32
N ASN A 255 -1.79 -9.18 6.87
CA ASN A 255 -2.10 -9.16 8.32
C ASN A 255 -1.41 -10.29 9.10
N HIS A 256 -0.54 -11.08 8.47
CA HIS A 256 0.20 -12.11 9.18
C HIS A 256 1.03 -11.49 10.31
N HIS A 257 0.88 -11.96 11.55
CA HIS A 257 1.46 -11.30 12.71
C HIS A 257 2.98 -11.08 12.64
N LYS A 258 3.74 -11.97 12.00
CA LYS A 258 5.19 -11.80 11.83
C LYS A 258 5.51 -10.70 10.80
N VAL A 259 4.70 -10.57 9.76
CA VAL A 259 4.82 -9.48 8.77
C VAL A 259 4.52 -8.15 9.47
N GLN A 260 3.40 -8.08 10.21
CA GLN A 260 3.02 -6.88 10.97
C GLN A 260 4.08 -6.50 12.02
N THR A 261 4.71 -7.50 12.66
CA THR A 261 5.81 -7.26 13.60
C THR A 261 7.02 -6.62 12.93
N ALA A 262 7.45 -7.16 11.80
CA ALA A 262 8.58 -6.61 11.06
C ALA A 262 8.28 -5.20 10.52
N ASP A 263 7.06 -4.97 10.04
CA ASP A 263 6.57 -3.66 9.62
C ASP A 263 6.64 -2.63 10.78
N CYS A 264 6.18 -3.01 11.97
CA CYS A 264 6.29 -2.17 13.17
C CYS A 264 7.76 -1.85 13.54
N MET A 265 8.65 -2.82 13.46
CA MET A 265 10.07 -2.61 13.75
C MET A 265 10.73 -1.65 12.74
N ILE A 266 10.38 -1.77 11.44
CA ILE A 266 10.82 -0.83 10.41
C ILE A 266 10.30 0.58 10.71
N GLN A 267 9.01 0.71 11.02
CA GLN A 267 8.43 2.00 11.41
C GLN A 267 9.15 2.60 12.61
N GLY A 268 9.41 1.80 13.67
CA GLY A 268 10.14 2.26 14.86
C GLY A 268 11.56 2.74 14.55
N ALA A 269 12.28 2.02 13.65
CA ALA A 269 13.60 2.46 13.20
C ALA A 269 13.51 3.79 12.42
N VAL A 270 12.56 3.92 11.51
CA VAL A 270 12.35 5.15 10.72
C VAL A 270 11.89 6.30 11.61
N GLU A 271 10.97 6.07 12.57
CA GLU A 271 10.56 7.07 13.58
C GLU A 271 11.77 7.61 14.35
N ALA A 272 12.68 6.72 14.78
CA ALA A 272 13.90 7.10 15.51
C ALA A 272 14.91 7.87 14.63
N ILE A 273 15.07 7.49 13.36
CA ILE A 273 15.92 8.20 12.39
C ILE A 273 15.39 9.61 12.12
N VAL A 274 14.08 9.73 11.93
CA VAL A 274 13.42 11.03 11.73
C VAL A 274 13.53 11.90 12.99
N GLY A 275 13.35 11.35 14.18
CA GLY A 275 13.60 11.92 15.50
C GLY A 275 12.89 13.24 15.81
N PRO A 276 12.92 13.70 17.08
CA PRO A 276 12.34 14.99 17.48
C PRO A 276 13.24 16.20 17.14
N ALA A 277 14.41 16.00 16.56
CA ALA A 277 15.50 17.00 16.45
C ALA A 277 15.47 17.82 15.16
N PHE A 278 14.36 17.91 14.44
CA PHE A 278 14.31 18.68 13.20
C PHE A 278 14.03 20.17 13.44
N GLY A 279 15.11 20.96 13.37
CA GLY A 279 15.03 22.38 13.02
C GLY A 279 14.49 22.55 11.59
N ALA A 280 14.14 23.80 11.23
CA ALA A 280 13.43 24.18 10.00
C ALA A 280 13.76 23.31 8.75
N ALA A 281 12.72 22.91 8.03
CA ALA A 281 12.86 22.18 6.78
C ALA A 281 13.75 22.97 5.80
N PRO A 282 14.64 22.31 5.04
CA PRO A 282 15.38 22.97 3.97
C PRO A 282 14.39 23.45 2.89
N ALA A 283 14.69 24.58 2.26
CA ALA A 283 13.87 25.17 1.20
C ALA A 283 13.62 24.15 0.05
N SER A 284 12.44 24.25 -0.55
CA SER A 284 11.90 23.32 -1.56
C SER A 284 12.73 23.17 -2.86
N ASP A 285 13.66 24.07 -3.12
CA ASP A 285 14.37 24.18 -4.40
C ASP A 285 15.40 23.08 -4.68
N GLY A 286 15.74 22.25 -3.67
CA GLY A 286 16.67 21.14 -3.81
C GLY A 286 16.05 19.75 -4.01
N LEU A 287 14.72 19.66 -4.12
CA LEU A 287 14.01 18.38 -4.08
C LEU A 287 14.40 17.43 -5.23
N LEU A 288 14.69 17.98 -6.39
CA LEU A 288 14.96 17.22 -7.62
C LEU A 288 16.45 17.00 -7.91
N ALA A 289 17.32 17.89 -7.43
CA ALA A 289 18.77 17.74 -7.58
C ALA A 289 19.30 16.48 -6.88
N VAL A 290 18.61 16.07 -5.83
CA VAL A 290 18.99 14.95 -4.96
C VAL A 290 18.81 13.57 -5.60
N VAL A 291 17.81 13.39 -6.45
CA VAL A 291 17.57 12.10 -7.16
C VAL A 291 18.54 11.95 -8.33
N ALA A 292 19.06 13.07 -8.84
CA ALA A 292 19.96 13.10 -9.98
C ALA A 292 21.44 12.77 -9.66
N ASP A 293 21.89 13.06 -8.43
CA ASP A 293 23.31 13.10 -8.06
C ASP A 293 23.77 12.09 -7.00
N SER A 294 23.01 11.02 -6.73
CA SER A 294 23.47 9.99 -5.78
C SER A 294 24.46 9.02 -6.45
N PRO A 295 25.78 9.13 -6.22
CA PRO A 295 26.70 8.05 -6.57
C PRO A 295 26.40 6.85 -5.67
N GLU A 296 26.27 5.68 -6.28
CA GLU A 296 26.28 4.42 -5.57
C GLU A 296 27.54 4.35 -4.69
N GLY A 297 27.40 4.19 -3.38
CA GLY A 297 28.49 3.74 -2.51
C GLY A 297 29.05 4.69 -1.46
N SER A 298 28.54 5.89 -1.22
CA SER A 298 28.94 6.66 -0.04
C SER A 298 28.18 6.18 1.19
N ALA A 299 28.88 5.91 2.29
CA ALA A 299 28.29 5.66 3.62
C ALA A 299 27.49 6.90 4.05
N GLN A 300 26.24 6.97 3.63
CA GLN A 300 25.36 8.11 3.94
C GLN A 300 24.84 7.90 5.36
N THR A 301 25.06 8.89 6.20
CA THR A 301 24.35 8.98 7.47
C THR A 301 22.86 8.96 7.20
N LEU A 302 22.12 8.09 7.90
CA LEU A 302 20.67 8.05 7.80
C LEU A 302 20.09 9.41 8.22
N ASP A 303 19.47 10.09 7.28
CA ASP A 303 18.85 11.40 7.50
C ASP A 303 17.63 11.54 6.58
N PHE A 304 16.43 11.52 7.17
CA PHE A 304 15.16 11.61 6.46
C PHE A 304 14.45 12.94 6.80
N ARG A 305 15.02 14.06 6.40
CA ARG A 305 14.44 15.40 6.61
C ARG A 305 13.40 15.78 5.58
N ARG A 306 13.41 15.13 4.43
CA ARG A 306 12.49 15.41 3.32
C ARG A 306 11.87 14.12 2.85
N VAL A 307 10.62 14.20 2.37
CA VAL A 307 9.94 13.02 1.79
C VAL A 307 10.73 12.41 0.64
N ILE A 308 11.48 13.21 -0.11
CA ILE A 308 12.33 12.75 -1.21
C ILE A 308 13.55 11.92 -0.72
N ASP A 309 14.00 12.11 0.51
CA ASP A 309 15.17 11.38 1.03
C ASP A 309 14.87 9.88 1.17
N PHE A 310 13.60 9.51 1.33
CA PHE A 310 13.14 8.12 1.34
C PHE A 310 13.31 7.41 -0.02
N LEU A 311 13.49 8.16 -1.09
CA LEU A 311 13.71 7.60 -2.43
C LEU A 311 15.17 7.25 -2.72
N ARG A 312 16.11 7.68 -1.88
CA ARG A 312 17.56 7.50 -2.09
C ARG A 312 18.06 6.12 -1.74
N LEU A 313 17.34 5.40 -0.89
CA LEU A 313 17.74 4.10 -0.37
C LEU A 313 16.91 2.99 -0.99
N SER A 314 17.55 1.84 -1.20
CA SER A 314 16.83 0.58 -1.35
C SER A 314 16.51 0.00 0.04
N ASP A 315 15.61 -0.98 0.09
CA ASP A 315 15.26 -1.68 1.33
C ASP A 315 16.51 -2.31 1.96
N GLU A 316 17.35 -2.93 1.14
CA GLU A 316 18.59 -3.56 1.57
C GLU A 316 19.61 -2.52 2.07
N ALA A 317 19.70 -1.37 1.41
CA ALA A 317 20.58 -0.29 1.82
C ALA A 317 20.19 0.26 3.20
N LEU A 318 18.89 0.43 3.49
CA LEU A 318 18.44 0.84 4.82
C LEU A 318 18.79 -0.22 5.88
N LEU A 319 18.54 -1.49 5.60
CA LEU A 319 18.85 -2.57 6.56
C LEU A 319 20.33 -2.63 6.95
N HIS A 320 21.24 -2.24 6.05
CA HIS A 320 22.68 -2.27 6.27
C HIS A 320 23.30 -0.91 6.56
N ALA A 321 22.49 0.15 6.62
CA ALA A 321 22.99 1.48 6.86
C ALA A 321 23.59 1.61 8.27
N PRO A 322 24.76 2.27 8.42
CA PRO A 322 25.31 2.57 9.72
C PRO A 322 24.44 3.62 10.42
N SER A 323 24.26 3.46 11.73
CA SER A 323 23.56 4.44 12.55
C SER A 323 24.34 4.73 13.82
N GLY A 324 24.43 6.01 14.19
CA GLY A 324 24.95 6.44 15.50
C GLY A 324 23.93 6.24 16.64
N ASP A 325 22.67 5.99 16.32
CA ASP A 325 21.64 5.69 17.29
C ASP A 325 21.67 4.20 17.68
N PRO A 326 21.90 3.87 18.98
CA PRO A 326 21.97 2.48 19.45
C PRO A 326 20.67 1.69 19.19
N TYR A 327 19.50 2.32 19.34
CA TYR A 327 18.23 1.66 19.10
C TYR A 327 18.06 1.31 17.62
N VAL A 328 18.32 2.27 16.70
CA VAL A 328 18.26 2.02 15.25
C VAL A 328 19.19 0.89 14.85
N SER A 329 20.45 0.94 15.33
CA SER A 329 21.46 -0.10 15.04
C SER A 329 21.00 -1.49 15.51
N ASP A 330 20.43 -1.60 16.73
CA ASP A 330 19.89 -2.87 17.25
C ASP A 330 18.69 -3.36 16.41
N VAL A 331 17.71 -2.49 16.13
CA VAL A 331 16.53 -2.87 15.36
C VAL A 331 16.88 -3.35 13.96
N LEU A 332 17.76 -2.64 13.25
CA LEU A 332 18.20 -3.06 11.91
C LEU A 332 18.95 -4.41 11.99
N GLN A 333 19.79 -4.62 13.00
CA GLN A 333 20.43 -5.92 13.21
C GLN A 333 19.40 -7.02 13.51
N ARG A 334 18.42 -6.75 14.36
CA ARG A 334 17.35 -7.71 14.71
C ARG A 334 16.53 -8.10 13.47
N LEU A 335 16.20 -7.12 12.60
CA LEU A 335 15.51 -7.38 11.32
C LEU A 335 16.34 -8.30 10.40
N ARG A 336 17.64 -8.01 10.21
CA ARG A 336 18.56 -8.86 9.41
C ARG A 336 18.67 -10.29 9.93
N THR A 337 18.68 -10.46 11.26
CA THR A 337 18.81 -11.76 11.92
C THR A 337 17.47 -12.40 12.27
N ARG A 338 16.35 -11.78 11.85
CA ARG A 338 14.98 -12.22 12.13
C ARG A 338 14.66 -12.40 13.63
N ARG A 339 15.28 -11.61 14.49
CA ARG A 339 14.96 -11.52 15.93
C ARG A 339 13.84 -10.50 16.15
N LEU A 340 12.64 -10.85 15.77
CA LEU A 340 11.49 -9.96 15.75
C LEU A 340 10.86 -9.82 17.15
N LEU A 341 10.17 -8.71 17.40
CA LEU A 341 9.22 -8.56 18.49
C LEU A 341 8.22 -9.72 18.46
N GLN A 342 7.59 -10.01 19.57
CA GLN A 342 6.63 -11.11 19.70
C GLN A 342 5.27 -10.59 20.17
N ARG A 343 4.23 -11.39 19.94
CA ARG A 343 2.89 -11.10 20.40
C ARG A 343 2.83 -11.24 21.94
N ALA A 344 2.66 -10.13 22.63
CA ALA A 344 2.39 -10.11 24.06
C ALA A 344 0.90 -10.32 24.34
N PHE A 345 0.03 -9.70 23.51
CA PHE A 345 -1.40 -9.78 23.67
C PHE A 345 -2.10 -9.79 22.29
N VAL A 346 -3.25 -10.45 22.22
CA VAL A 346 -4.10 -10.50 21.01
C VAL A 346 -5.52 -10.21 21.43
N LEU A 347 -6.08 -9.12 20.89
CA LEU A 347 -7.49 -8.82 21.02
C LEU A 347 -8.23 -9.39 19.81
N GLN A 348 -9.04 -10.38 20.04
CA GLN A 348 -9.91 -11.06 19.08
C GLN A 348 -11.14 -11.57 19.79
N ARG A 349 -12.22 -11.91 19.08
CA ARG A 349 -13.49 -12.32 19.70
C ARG A 349 -13.34 -13.44 20.72
N ASP A 350 -12.50 -14.43 20.42
CA ASP A 350 -12.23 -15.59 21.29
C ASP A 350 -11.33 -15.28 22.49
N THR A 351 -10.72 -14.11 22.55
CA THR A 351 -9.91 -13.65 23.69
C THR A 351 -10.69 -12.73 24.65
N VAL A 352 -11.97 -12.48 24.37
CA VAL A 352 -12.82 -11.61 25.18
C VAL A 352 -14.08 -12.39 25.56
N ALA A 353 -14.25 -12.62 26.86
CA ALA A 353 -15.41 -13.34 27.39
C ALA A 353 -16.47 -12.38 27.98
N ALA A 354 -17.68 -12.91 28.16
CA ALA A 354 -18.79 -12.26 28.87
C ALA A 354 -19.43 -11.04 28.18
N ILE A 355 -19.20 -10.86 26.88
CA ILE A 355 -19.92 -9.86 26.05
C ILE A 355 -20.48 -10.50 24.78
N ASP A 356 -21.50 -9.88 24.20
CA ASP A 356 -22.01 -10.26 22.87
C ASP A 356 -21.10 -9.76 21.73
N ASP A 357 -21.40 -10.19 20.51
CA ASP A 357 -20.60 -9.88 19.34
C ASP A 357 -20.65 -8.40 18.95
N ASP A 358 -21.80 -7.72 19.13
CA ASP A 358 -21.95 -6.30 18.80
C ASP A 358 -21.14 -5.44 19.77
N THR A 359 -21.23 -5.72 21.07
CA THR A 359 -20.39 -5.07 22.09
C THR A 359 -18.89 -5.29 21.82
N TYR A 360 -18.50 -6.50 21.40
CA TYR A 360 -17.11 -6.76 21.00
C TYR A 360 -16.70 -5.93 19.80
N LEU A 361 -17.54 -5.82 18.76
CA LEU A 361 -17.21 -5.04 17.56
C LEU A 361 -17.06 -3.56 17.88
N ASP A 362 -17.95 -3.00 18.70
CA ASP A 362 -17.85 -1.60 19.15
C ASP A 362 -16.56 -1.35 19.95
N PHE A 363 -16.22 -2.26 20.84
CA PHE A 363 -14.97 -2.21 21.60
C PHE A 363 -13.73 -2.31 20.71
N ALA A 364 -13.68 -3.31 19.83
CA ALA A 364 -12.54 -3.50 18.91
C ALA A 364 -12.36 -2.29 18.01
N GLU A 365 -13.46 -1.66 17.56
CA GLU A 365 -13.40 -0.44 16.76
C GLU A 365 -12.89 0.76 17.57
N ALA A 366 -13.34 0.91 18.82
CA ALA A 366 -12.83 1.96 19.71
C ALA A 366 -11.29 1.81 19.93
N VAL A 367 -10.81 0.57 20.12
CA VAL A 367 -9.38 0.29 20.24
C VAL A 367 -8.64 0.60 18.92
N ARG A 368 -9.22 0.26 17.74
CA ARG A 368 -8.62 0.58 16.43
C ARG A 368 -8.39 2.08 16.26
N ARG A 369 -9.40 2.88 16.57
CA ARG A 369 -9.35 4.35 16.45
C ARG A 369 -8.37 5.00 17.42
N SER A 370 -8.15 4.40 18.58
CA SER A 370 -7.25 4.92 19.61
C SER A 370 -5.96 4.14 19.76
N ALA A 371 -5.54 3.39 18.74
CA ALA A 371 -4.40 2.46 18.82
C ALA A 371 -3.10 3.13 19.27
N ASP A 372 -2.83 4.36 18.82
CA ASP A 372 -1.63 5.11 19.20
C ASP A 372 -1.69 5.55 20.68
N LEU A 373 -2.86 6.00 21.16
CA LEU A 373 -3.05 6.33 22.57
C LEU A 373 -2.91 5.08 23.46
N VAL A 374 -3.48 3.95 23.03
CA VAL A 374 -3.35 2.67 23.75
C VAL A 374 -1.87 2.23 23.75
N ARG A 375 -1.16 2.35 22.62
CA ARG A 375 0.29 2.10 22.51
C ARG A 375 1.07 2.92 23.52
N GLN A 376 0.83 4.24 23.56
CA GLN A 376 1.51 5.15 24.46
C GLN A 376 1.28 4.75 25.92
N ARG A 377 0.05 4.50 26.35
CA ARG A 377 -0.26 4.10 27.73
C ARG A 377 0.35 2.75 28.12
N ILE A 378 0.33 1.77 27.21
CA ILE A 378 1.01 0.48 27.44
C ILE A 378 2.51 0.69 27.60
N PHE A 379 3.12 1.51 26.75
CA PHE A 379 4.54 1.84 26.85
C PHE A 379 4.88 2.52 28.18
N GLU A 380 4.12 3.53 28.60
CA GLU A 380 4.32 4.23 29.88
C GLU A 380 4.26 3.25 31.07
N ARG A 381 3.25 2.37 31.08
CA ARG A 381 3.09 1.33 32.11
C ARG A 381 4.24 0.31 32.10
N LEU A 382 4.73 -0.07 30.91
CA LEU A 382 5.87 -0.98 30.78
C LEU A 382 7.17 -0.35 31.28
N ARG A 383 7.37 0.93 30.98
CA ARG A 383 8.58 1.66 31.36
C ARG A 383 8.76 1.77 32.86
N GLU A 384 7.69 1.73 33.65
CA GLU A 384 7.79 1.65 35.12
C GLU A 384 8.57 0.42 35.60
N SER A 385 8.41 -0.72 34.88
CA SER A 385 9.09 -1.98 35.19
C SER A 385 10.37 -2.22 34.37
N VAL A 386 10.48 -1.58 33.21
CA VAL A 386 11.58 -1.73 32.24
C VAL A 386 12.04 -0.34 31.77
N PRO A 387 12.81 0.40 32.58
CA PRO A 387 13.19 1.79 32.28
C PRO A 387 13.98 1.99 30.99
N THR A 388 14.67 0.95 30.52
CA THR A 388 15.51 0.95 29.31
C THR A 388 14.72 0.71 28.03
N LEU A 389 13.40 0.46 28.11
CA LEU A 389 12.55 0.16 26.96
C LEU A 389 12.44 1.39 26.04
N HIS A 390 12.62 1.20 24.76
CA HIS A 390 12.43 2.24 23.74
C HIS A 390 10.95 2.26 23.26
N PRO A 391 10.38 3.45 22.94
CA PRO A 391 9.00 3.54 22.43
C PRO A 391 8.72 2.67 21.20
N GLY A 392 9.71 2.51 20.33
CA GLY A 392 9.61 1.66 19.14
C GLY A 392 9.65 0.13 19.42
N ASP A 393 9.82 -0.29 20.69
CA ASP A 393 9.75 -1.70 21.08
C ASP A 393 8.33 -2.16 21.46
N VAL A 394 7.36 -1.23 21.54
CA VAL A 394 5.97 -1.54 21.90
C VAL A 394 5.04 -1.06 20.81
N TRP A 395 4.17 -1.95 20.35
CA TRP A 395 3.23 -1.64 19.28
C TRP A 395 1.84 -2.17 19.58
N VAL A 396 0.83 -1.37 19.31
CA VAL A 396 -0.57 -1.79 19.20
C VAL A 396 -0.92 -1.74 17.72
N ARG A 397 -1.19 -2.90 17.14
CA ARG A 397 -1.34 -3.02 15.69
C ARG A 397 -2.69 -3.65 15.32
N PRO A 398 -3.67 -2.84 14.97
CA PRO A 398 -4.90 -3.34 14.35
C PRO A 398 -4.62 -3.94 12.98
N SER A 399 -5.22 -5.09 12.71
CA SER A 399 -5.21 -5.66 11.35
C SER A 399 -5.94 -4.75 10.39
N VAL A 400 -5.41 -4.60 9.19
CA VAL A 400 -6.04 -3.83 8.13
C VAL A 400 -7.29 -4.56 7.64
N VAL A 401 -8.41 -3.87 7.58
CA VAL A 401 -9.65 -4.39 7.00
C VAL A 401 -9.64 -4.10 5.49
N PRO A 402 -9.76 -5.11 4.63
CA PRO A 402 -9.75 -4.88 3.19
C PRO A 402 -10.95 -4.03 2.77
N ARG A 403 -10.72 -3.06 1.91
CA ARG A 403 -11.80 -2.33 1.25
C ARG A 403 -12.39 -3.20 0.16
N VAL A 404 -13.61 -3.66 0.34
CA VAL A 404 -14.36 -4.45 -0.61
C VAL A 404 -15.58 -3.64 -1.00
N SER A 405 -15.62 -3.10 -2.20
CA SER A 405 -16.77 -2.38 -2.73
C SER A 405 -17.22 -3.07 -4.01
N ASP A 406 -18.49 -3.41 -4.08
CA ASP A 406 -19.11 -4.05 -5.24
C ASP A 406 -20.28 -3.23 -5.85
N THR A 407 -20.69 -2.20 -5.12
CA THR A 407 -21.95 -1.49 -5.39
C THR A 407 -22.00 -0.77 -6.73
N ASP A 408 -20.84 -0.38 -7.27
CA ASP A 408 -20.75 0.41 -8.50
C ASP A 408 -19.95 -0.30 -9.62
N VAL A 409 -19.61 -1.56 -9.40
CA VAL A 409 -18.73 -2.31 -10.30
C VAL A 409 -19.49 -3.13 -11.35
N ILE A 410 -20.72 -3.56 -11.06
CA ILE A 410 -21.52 -4.34 -12.00
C ILE A 410 -22.46 -3.43 -12.78
N ALA A 411 -22.33 -3.45 -14.11
CA ALA A 411 -23.22 -2.74 -15.01
C ALA A 411 -24.62 -3.36 -14.98
N THR A 412 -25.61 -2.55 -14.63
CA THR A 412 -27.02 -2.91 -14.77
C THR A 412 -27.45 -2.70 -16.23
N THR A 413 -28.25 -3.62 -16.75
CA THR A 413 -28.84 -3.43 -18.08
C THR A 413 -29.74 -2.19 -18.05
N PRO A 414 -29.73 -1.31 -19.08
CA PRO A 414 -30.64 -0.18 -19.14
C PRO A 414 -32.10 -0.63 -18.97
N GLY A 415 -32.75 -0.19 -17.89
CA GLY A 415 -34.14 -0.56 -17.56
C GLY A 415 -34.28 -1.52 -16.39
N ASP A 416 -33.22 -2.17 -15.93
CA ASP A 416 -33.24 -3.03 -14.74
C ASP A 416 -32.60 -2.28 -13.55
N ALA A 417 -33.44 -1.65 -12.73
CA ALA A 417 -33.00 -0.93 -11.54
C ALA A 417 -32.62 -1.87 -10.36
N THR A 418 -32.68 -3.19 -10.57
CA THR A 418 -32.28 -4.17 -9.57
C THR A 418 -30.76 -4.29 -9.57
N ARG A 419 -30.13 -3.69 -8.56
CA ARG A 419 -28.74 -3.99 -8.21
C ARG A 419 -28.67 -5.48 -7.90
N HIS A 420 -27.87 -6.24 -8.66
CA HIS A 420 -27.59 -7.62 -8.28
C HIS A 420 -26.64 -7.63 -7.08
N PRO A 421 -27.14 -7.91 -5.87
CA PRO A 421 -26.27 -7.92 -4.68
C PRO A 421 -25.31 -9.11 -4.81
N THR A 422 -24.02 -8.85 -4.71
CA THR A 422 -23.04 -9.90 -4.44
C THR A 422 -23.06 -10.24 -2.95
N ILE A 423 -22.40 -11.32 -2.56
CA ILE A 423 -22.24 -11.68 -1.13
C ILE A 423 -21.48 -10.60 -0.33
N PHE A 424 -20.84 -9.63 -1.00
CA PHE A 424 -20.12 -8.51 -0.42
C PHE A 424 -20.95 -7.23 -0.35
N SER A 425 -22.21 -7.25 -0.81
CA SER A 425 -23.09 -6.09 -0.75
C SER A 425 -23.23 -5.58 0.68
N GLY A 426 -23.06 -4.28 0.89
CA GLY A 426 -23.08 -3.65 2.21
C GLY A 426 -21.77 -3.80 3.01
N TRP A 427 -20.70 -4.31 2.40
CA TRP A 427 -19.37 -4.25 3.01
C TRP A 427 -18.91 -2.80 3.10
N ASN A 428 -18.61 -2.36 4.32
CA ASN A 428 -18.11 -1.00 4.57
C ASN A 428 -16.82 -1.05 5.39
N PRO A 429 -15.68 -0.65 4.84
CA PRO A 429 -14.42 -0.58 5.58
C PRO A 429 -14.38 0.58 6.59
N ASP A 430 -15.18 1.63 6.38
CA ASP A 430 -15.32 2.76 7.30
C ASP A 430 -16.40 2.43 8.34
N LEU A 431 -15.99 1.78 9.41
CA LEU A 431 -16.87 1.35 10.50
C LEU A 431 -17.35 2.52 11.39
N ALA A 432 -16.96 3.76 11.05
CA ALA A 432 -17.12 4.93 11.90
C ALA A 432 -18.55 5.22 12.34
N ASP A 433 -19.57 4.96 11.50
CA ASP A 433 -20.93 5.43 11.73
C ASP A 433 -22.05 4.40 11.45
N ARG A 434 -21.75 3.13 11.16
CA ARG A 434 -22.78 2.17 10.77
C ARG A 434 -22.55 0.78 11.36
N ARG A 435 -23.64 0.14 11.80
CA ARG A 435 -23.60 -1.29 12.14
C ARG A 435 -23.18 -2.12 10.94
N VAL A 436 -22.27 -3.08 11.17
CA VAL A 436 -21.82 -4.02 10.14
C VAL A 436 -22.99 -4.92 9.75
N THR A 437 -23.57 -4.69 8.59
CA THR A 437 -24.73 -5.44 8.09
C THR A 437 -24.34 -6.64 7.24
N ASN A 438 -23.16 -6.61 6.57
CA ASN A 438 -22.70 -7.71 5.74
C ASN A 438 -22.19 -8.88 6.61
N PRO A 439 -22.75 -10.11 6.49
CA PRO A 439 -22.36 -11.25 7.32
C PRO A 439 -20.90 -11.70 7.11
N VAL A 440 -20.38 -11.59 5.89
CA VAL A 440 -18.99 -11.96 5.58
C VAL A 440 -18.03 -10.98 6.25
N GLN A 441 -18.32 -9.69 6.17
CA GLN A 441 -17.55 -8.65 6.87
C GLN A 441 -17.60 -8.83 8.38
N ARG A 442 -18.78 -9.09 8.93
CA ARG A 442 -18.97 -9.32 10.36
C ARG A 442 -18.11 -10.48 10.84
N ASN A 443 -18.14 -11.62 10.16
CA ASN A 443 -17.30 -12.76 10.48
C ASN A 443 -15.80 -12.46 10.33
N TYR A 444 -15.41 -11.69 9.31
CA TYR A 444 -14.02 -11.27 9.14
C TYR A 444 -13.56 -10.42 10.33
N LEU A 445 -14.34 -9.43 10.76
CA LEU A 445 -13.99 -8.56 11.88
C LEU A 445 -13.91 -9.31 13.22
N LEU A 446 -14.82 -10.26 13.44
CA LEU A 446 -14.84 -11.07 14.66
C LEU A 446 -13.62 -12.00 14.75
N TYR A 447 -13.27 -12.69 13.67
CA TYR A 447 -12.35 -13.84 13.72
C TYR A 447 -11.08 -13.71 12.88
N LYS A 448 -10.99 -12.73 11.98
CA LYS A 448 -9.87 -12.59 11.02
C LYS A 448 -9.17 -11.23 11.05
N ALA A 449 -9.64 -10.31 11.88
CA ALA A 449 -9.08 -8.97 12.02
C ALA A 449 -8.63 -8.67 13.46
N PRO A 450 -7.69 -9.43 14.03
CA PRO A 450 -7.20 -9.21 15.39
C PRO A 450 -6.48 -7.86 15.53
N ILE A 451 -6.38 -7.40 16.78
CA ILE A 451 -5.49 -6.32 17.18
C ILE A 451 -4.36 -6.94 18.00
N TYR A 452 -3.14 -6.73 17.57
CA TYR A 452 -1.96 -7.26 18.23
C TYR A 452 -1.31 -6.23 19.14
N VAL A 453 -0.77 -6.70 20.28
CA VAL A 453 0.23 -5.97 21.05
C VAL A 453 1.56 -6.71 20.90
N PHE A 454 2.58 -6.04 20.36
CA PHE A 454 3.93 -6.59 20.20
C PHE A 454 4.87 -5.96 21.22
N ALA A 455 5.78 -6.80 21.75
CA ALA A 455 6.82 -6.40 22.70
C ALA A 455 8.06 -7.27 22.53
N PRO A 456 9.21 -6.91 23.16
CA PRO A 456 10.40 -7.75 23.19
C PRO A 456 10.12 -9.10 23.86
N PRO A 457 10.77 -10.19 23.41
CA PRO A 457 10.54 -11.53 23.93
C PRO A 457 10.67 -11.64 25.46
N ASP A 458 11.63 -10.92 26.03
CA ASP A 458 11.95 -10.98 27.46
C ASP A 458 10.90 -10.27 28.35
N HIS A 459 9.99 -9.51 27.75
CA HIS A 459 9.03 -8.68 28.47
C HIS A 459 7.55 -9.02 28.19
N LEU A 460 7.28 -10.18 27.55
CA LEU A 460 5.92 -10.53 27.10
C LEU A 460 4.90 -10.59 28.23
N ALA A 461 5.24 -11.20 29.38
CA ALA A 461 4.30 -11.32 30.49
C ALA A 461 3.97 -9.96 31.15
N VAL A 462 4.94 -9.04 31.18
CA VAL A 462 4.73 -7.69 31.70
C VAL A 462 3.88 -6.88 30.71
N ALA A 463 4.17 -7.03 29.40
CA ALA A 463 3.42 -6.35 28.33
C ALA A 463 1.97 -6.85 28.25
N GLU A 464 1.71 -8.13 28.43
CA GLU A 464 0.36 -8.69 28.51
C GLU A 464 -0.45 -8.08 29.67
N ARG A 465 0.15 -8.00 30.86
CA ARG A 465 -0.49 -7.36 32.03
C ARG A 465 -0.75 -5.88 31.82
N ALA A 466 0.21 -5.16 31.26
CA ALA A 466 0.06 -3.73 30.93
C ALA A 466 -1.04 -3.51 29.91
N ALA A 467 -1.08 -4.29 28.83
CA ALA A 467 -2.13 -4.22 27.81
C ALA A 467 -3.52 -4.49 28.42
N THR A 468 -3.66 -5.55 29.21
CA THR A 468 -4.90 -5.91 29.90
C THR A 468 -5.39 -4.80 30.83
N SER A 469 -4.49 -4.21 31.62
CA SER A 469 -4.82 -3.10 32.54
C SER A 469 -5.26 -1.86 31.78
N VAL A 470 -4.49 -1.43 30.78
CA VAL A 470 -4.79 -0.23 29.97
C VAL A 470 -6.14 -0.39 29.24
N LEU A 471 -6.40 -1.55 28.63
CA LEU A 471 -7.67 -1.79 27.93
C LEU A 471 -8.86 -1.76 28.89
N ARG A 472 -8.73 -2.33 30.08
CA ARG A 472 -9.80 -2.25 31.10
C ARG A 472 -10.04 -0.83 31.57
N GLU A 473 -8.99 -0.10 31.95
CA GLU A 473 -9.10 1.26 32.46
C GLU A 473 -9.67 2.24 31.43
N GLN A 474 -9.23 2.11 30.18
CA GLN A 474 -9.64 3.04 29.11
C GLN A 474 -11.04 2.78 28.58
N PHE A 475 -11.50 1.53 28.63
CA PHE A 475 -12.76 1.10 28.03
C PHE A 475 -13.75 0.50 29.06
N ASP A 476 -13.60 0.84 30.34
CA ASP A 476 -14.43 0.32 31.43
C ASP A 476 -15.93 0.57 31.19
N CYS A 477 -16.29 1.71 30.58
CA CYS A 477 -17.68 2.01 30.23
C CYS A 477 -18.27 1.05 29.17
N LEU A 478 -17.42 0.46 28.31
CA LEU A 478 -17.83 -0.54 27.33
C LEU A 478 -17.71 -1.98 27.87
N LEU A 479 -16.84 -2.18 28.87
CA LEU A 479 -16.42 -3.52 29.31
C LEU A 479 -16.45 -3.70 30.86
N PRO A 480 -17.52 -3.35 31.58
CA PRO A 480 -17.47 -3.29 33.04
C PRO A 480 -17.23 -4.65 33.75
N ARG A 481 -17.26 -5.77 33.03
CA ARG A 481 -17.08 -7.13 33.61
C ARG A 481 -16.31 -8.10 32.71
N VAL A 482 -15.54 -7.61 31.75
CA VAL A 482 -14.85 -8.46 30.76
C VAL A 482 -13.66 -9.18 31.36
N THR A 483 -13.57 -10.46 31.09
CA THR A 483 -12.38 -11.28 31.34
C THR A 483 -11.65 -11.49 30.05
N PHE A 484 -10.38 -11.05 29.98
CA PHE A 484 -9.50 -11.43 28.89
C PHE A 484 -9.00 -12.84 29.10
N VAL A 485 -9.24 -13.73 28.14
CA VAL A 485 -8.81 -15.13 28.16
C VAL A 485 -7.45 -15.26 27.49
N PRO A 486 -6.42 -15.74 28.20
CA PRO A 486 -5.12 -15.97 27.56
C PRO A 486 -5.27 -16.97 26.42
N ARG A 487 -4.70 -16.66 25.24
CA ARG A 487 -4.53 -17.69 24.21
C ARG A 487 -3.43 -18.67 24.63
N PRO A 488 -3.63 -19.99 24.41
CA PRO A 488 -2.53 -20.93 24.56
C PRO A 488 -1.36 -20.49 23.68
N ARG A 489 -0.17 -20.44 24.27
CA ARG A 489 1.07 -20.18 23.52
C ARG A 489 1.33 -21.41 22.66
N GLY A 490 1.01 -21.34 21.36
CA GLY A 490 1.39 -22.31 20.34
C GLY A 490 2.74 -21.99 19.75
#